data_bbdf1b40039f9f80be5c17008eafd87a
#
_entry.id   bbdf1b40039f9f80be5c17008eafd87a
#
_cell.length_a   1.000
_cell.length_b   1.000
_cell.length_c   1.000
_cell.angle_alpha   90.00
_cell.angle_beta   90.00
_cell.angle_gamma   90.00
#
_symmetry.space_group_name_H-M   'P 1'
#
loop_
_entity.id
_entity.type
_entity.pdbx_description
1 polymer ?
#
loop_
_entity_poly.entity_id
_entity_poly.type
_entity_poly.pdbx_seq_one_letter_code
_entity_poly.pdbx_strand_id
1 'polypeptide(L)'
;MALRRLLLLGTPLVLVPLMVVHQLIDQFERPGAFLVLHLILLPLFALMGVAIWELLSGVDGAVAWTARAAAFLFLVGYVALDAISGIAASAILSAGAPWSKEAARALFASGPAAFPTTVAVLALRVSVLLAALALYRAGRPLAPLVLLVATALWLNNDHGGLRGVVVFGGFALAAAWLEFFPASPRQQGPRATHPA
;
A
#
# COMPACT_ATOMS: atom_id res chain seq x y z
N MET A 1 -10.33 5.57 18.51
CA MET A 1 -10.86 6.19 17.25
C MET A 1 -9.83 7.04 16.52
N ALA A 2 -9.10 7.95 17.18
CA ALA A 2 -8.14 8.85 16.52
C ALA A 2 -6.99 8.11 15.79
N LEU A 3 -6.34 7.14 16.44
CA LEU A 3 -5.25 6.36 15.85
C LEU A 3 -5.70 5.58 14.59
N ARG A 4 -6.87 4.95 14.62
CA ARG A 4 -7.43 4.23 13.47
C ARG A 4 -7.63 5.17 12.27
N ARG A 5 -8.19 6.35 12.48
CA ARG A 5 -8.36 7.36 11.41
C ARG A 5 -7.02 7.87 10.90
N LEU A 6 -6.06 8.07 11.78
CA LEU A 6 -4.70 8.46 11.37
C LEU A 6 -4.07 7.40 10.46
N LEU A 7 -4.21 6.12 10.77
CA LEU A 7 -3.70 5.03 9.93
C LEU A 7 -4.46 4.95 8.59
N LEU A 8 -5.78 4.95 8.62
CA LEU A 8 -6.61 4.75 7.42
C LEU A 8 -6.55 5.92 6.43
N LEU A 9 -6.43 7.15 6.93
CA LEU A 9 -6.49 8.37 6.12
C LEU A 9 -5.13 9.07 6.06
N GLY A 10 -4.47 9.25 7.19
CA GLY A 10 -3.21 9.98 7.28
C GLY A 10 -2.09 9.30 6.48
N THR A 11 -1.91 8.00 6.65
CA THR A 11 -0.85 7.26 5.94
C THR A 11 -0.98 7.38 4.41
N PRO A 12 -2.10 7.00 3.77
CA PRO A 12 -2.21 7.11 2.33
C PRO A 12 -2.21 8.57 1.83
N LEU A 13 -2.76 9.53 2.58
CA LEU A 13 -2.73 10.94 2.21
C LEU A 13 -1.31 11.52 2.22
N VAL A 14 -0.45 11.11 3.15
CA VAL A 14 0.96 11.52 3.18
C VAL A 14 1.73 10.87 2.02
N LEU A 15 1.41 9.64 1.64
CA LEU A 15 2.03 8.98 0.49
C LEU A 15 1.75 9.71 -0.83
N VAL A 16 0.57 10.32 -1.00
CA VAL A 16 0.20 11.02 -2.26
C VAL A 16 1.26 12.04 -2.70
N PRO A 17 1.60 13.10 -1.92
CA PRO A 17 2.61 14.06 -2.33
C PRO A 17 4.01 13.43 -2.45
N LEU A 18 4.34 12.43 -1.64
CA LEU A 18 5.63 11.75 -1.72
C LEU A 18 5.77 10.94 -3.03
N MET A 19 4.69 10.41 -3.60
CA MET A 19 4.73 9.78 -4.92
C MET A 19 5.02 10.79 -6.04
N VAL A 20 4.53 12.01 -5.92
CA VAL A 20 4.90 13.10 -6.86
C VAL A 20 6.39 13.42 -6.72
N VAL A 21 6.87 13.59 -5.48
CA VAL A 21 8.29 13.87 -5.21
C VAL A 21 9.18 12.73 -5.71
N HIS A 22 8.76 11.47 -5.51
CA HIS A 22 9.47 10.28 -5.99
C HIS A 22 9.69 10.30 -7.51
N GLN A 23 8.71 10.78 -8.28
CA GLN A 23 8.81 10.91 -9.74
C GLN A 23 9.75 12.04 -10.17
N LEU A 24 9.89 13.08 -9.34
CA LEU A 24 10.71 14.26 -9.66
C LEU A 24 12.19 14.11 -9.30
N ILE A 25 12.54 13.12 -8.48
CA ILE A 25 13.90 12.88 -8.03
C ILE A 25 14.50 11.74 -8.85
N ASP A 26 15.44 12.06 -9.75
CA ASP A 26 16.27 11.05 -10.41
C ASP A 26 17.33 10.53 -9.41
N GLN A 27 17.31 9.22 -9.18
CA GLN A 27 18.21 8.56 -8.24
C GLN A 27 19.67 8.62 -8.66
N PHE A 28 19.96 8.67 -9.97
CA PHE A 28 21.32 8.72 -10.49
C PHE A 28 21.93 10.13 -10.50
N GLU A 29 21.05 11.16 -10.52
CA GLU A 29 21.46 12.56 -10.46
C GLU A 29 21.50 13.09 -9.03
N ARG A 30 20.55 12.63 -8.19
CA ARG A 30 20.33 13.12 -6.82
C ARG A 30 20.21 11.97 -5.80
N PRO A 31 21.23 11.08 -5.70
CA PRO A 31 21.13 9.88 -4.86
C PRO A 31 20.92 10.18 -3.38
N GLY A 32 21.48 11.28 -2.85
CA GLY A 32 21.26 11.68 -1.47
C GLY A 32 19.82 12.09 -1.18
N ALA A 33 19.18 12.83 -2.10
CA ALA A 33 17.75 13.19 -1.96
C ALA A 33 16.84 11.95 -2.08
N PHE A 34 17.18 11.04 -2.98
CA PHE A 34 16.46 9.78 -3.16
C PHE A 34 16.60 8.88 -1.92
N LEU A 35 17.78 8.82 -1.30
CA LEU A 35 18.01 8.13 -0.03
C LEU A 35 17.09 8.68 1.08
N VAL A 36 17.07 10.01 1.28
CA VAL A 36 16.23 10.64 2.30
C VAL A 36 14.76 10.34 2.07
N LEU A 37 14.30 10.40 0.81
CA LEU A 37 12.93 10.07 0.45
C LEU A 37 12.57 8.64 0.88
N HIS A 38 13.43 7.65 0.59
CA HIS A 38 13.16 6.25 0.93
C HIS A 38 13.24 5.96 2.43
N LEU A 39 14.08 6.68 3.17
CA LEU A 39 14.05 6.64 4.64
C LEU A 39 12.70 7.11 5.23
N ILE A 40 12.00 8.04 4.55
CA ILE A 40 10.65 8.49 4.92
C ILE A 40 9.58 7.51 4.43
N LEU A 41 9.72 6.97 3.21
CA LEU A 41 8.76 6.06 2.60
C LEU A 41 8.71 4.71 3.32
N LEU A 42 9.85 4.19 3.78
CA LEU A 42 9.95 2.88 4.42
C LEU A 42 8.95 2.68 5.58
N PRO A 43 8.87 3.54 6.61
CA PRO A 43 7.85 3.41 7.64
C PRO A 43 6.43 3.67 7.13
N LEU A 44 6.24 4.53 6.14
CA LEU A 44 4.90 4.82 5.60
C LEU A 44 4.31 3.65 4.85
N PHE A 45 5.10 2.90 4.08
CA PHE A 45 4.63 1.68 3.44
C PHE A 45 4.35 0.56 4.46
N ALA A 46 5.13 0.47 5.52
CA ALA A 46 4.81 -0.44 6.62
C ALA A 46 3.46 -0.06 7.25
N LEU A 47 3.23 1.22 7.53
CA LEU A 47 1.95 1.72 8.06
C LEU A 47 0.79 1.53 7.06
N MET A 48 1.03 1.54 5.76
CA MET A 48 0.00 1.21 4.76
C MET A 48 -0.49 -0.24 4.89
N GLY A 49 0.41 -1.20 5.16
CA GLY A 49 0.02 -2.57 5.48
C GLY A 49 -0.86 -2.65 6.72
N VAL A 50 -0.51 -1.89 7.76
CA VAL A 50 -1.33 -1.78 8.99
C VAL A 50 -2.67 -1.08 8.70
N ALA A 51 -2.72 -0.08 7.83
CA ALA A 51 -3.96 0.58 7.43
C ALA A 51 -4.95 -0.40 6.77
N ILE A 52 -4.46 -1.31 5.90
CA ILE A 52 -5.31 -2.35 5.31
C ILE A 52 -5.82 -3.32 6.38
N TRP A 53 -5.00 -3.67 7.36
CA TRP A 53 -5.42 -4.48 8.49
C TRP A 53 -6.54 -3.81 9.28
N GLU A 54 -6.39 -2.53 9.61
CA GLU A 54 -7.37 -1.72 10.30
C GLU A 54 -8.66 -1.48 9.49
N LEU A 55 -8.56 -1.43 8.17
CA LEU A 55 -9.74 -1.35 7.28
C LEU A 55 -10.70 -2.53 7.49
N LEU A 56 -10.13 -3.70 7.82
CA LEU A 56 -10.86 -4.94 8.11
C LEU A 56 -11.22 -5.11 9.59
N SER A 57 -11.03 -4.09 10.43
CA SER A 57 -11.37 -4.17 11.86
C SER A 57 -12.85 -4.51 12.05
N GLY A 58 -13.12 -5.56 12.83
CA GLY A 58 -14.47 -6.08 13.05
C GLY A 58 -15.04 -6.94 11.89
N VAL A 59 -14.23 -7.27 10.88
CA VAL A 59 -14.61 -8.22 9.82
C VAL A 59 -13.80 -9.50 9.98
N ASP A 60 -14.51 -10.62 10.18
CA ASP A 60 -13.91 -11.94 10.39
C ASP A 60 -14.15 -12.90 9.22
N GLY A 61 -13.53 -14.08 9.29
CA GLY A 61 -13.65 -15.15 8.31
C GLY A 61 -12.43 -15.29 7.42
N ALA A 62 -12.36 -16.40 6.68
CA ALA A 62 -11.18 -16.80 5.91
C ALA A 62 -10.71 -15.71 4.91
N VAL A 63 -11.65 -15.05 4.21
CA VAL A 63 -11.31 -14.00 3.24
C VAL A 63 -10.64 -12.80 3.91
N ALA A 64 -11.16 -12.35 5.07
CA ALA A 64 -10.58 -11.24 5.81
C ALA A 64 -9.19 -11.59 6.36
N TRP A 65 -9.00 -12.80 6.86
CA TRP A 65 -7.69 -13.27 7.33
C TRP A 65 -6.68 -13.44 6.19
N THR A 66 -7.09 -13.94 5.03
CA THR A 66 -6.23 -14.01 3.84
C THR A 66 -5.84 -12.62 3.36
N ALA A 67 -6.75 -11.64 3.40
CA ALA A 67 -6.45 -10.25 3.09
C ALA A 67 -5.39 -9.66 4.04
N ARG A 68 -5.51 -9.94 5.35
CA ARG A 68 -4.52 -9.51 6.36
C ARG A 68 -3.15 -10.18 6.15
N ALA A 69 -3.14 -11.48 5.84
CA ALA A 69 -1.89 -12.19 5.53
C ALA A 69 -1.21 -11.59 4.28
N ALA A 70 -1.99 -11.26 3.24
CA ALA A 70 -1.47 -10.58 2.06
C ALA A 70 -0.97 -9.15 2.40
N ALA A 71 -1.65 -8.41 3.28
CA ALA A 71 -1.18 -7.10 3.75
C ALA A 71 0.16 -7.20 4.51
N PHE A 72 0.36 -8.27 5.27
CA PHE A 72 1.63 -8.55 5.93
C PHE A 72 2.74 -8.88 4.91
N LEU A 73 2.45 -9.70 3.90
CA LEU A 73 3.40 -9.98 2.82
C LEU A 73 3.75 -8.73 2.01
N PHE A 74 2.77 -7.85 1.77
CA PHE A 74 3.04 -6.53 1.19
C PHE A 74 4.03 -5.74 2.05
N LEU A 75 3.78 -5.62 3.35
CA LEU A 75 4.66 -4.90 4.28
C LEU A 75 6.09 -5.46 4.21
N VAL A 76 6.27 -6.76 4.35
CA VAL A 76 7.60 -7.41 4.34
C VAL A 76 8.28 -7.22 2.98
N GLY A 77 7.57 -7.47 1.88
CA GLY A 77 8.11 -7.34 0.53
C GLY A 77 8.48 -5.90 0.20
N TYR A 78 7.66 -4.93 0.63
CA TYR A 78 7.91 -3.52 0.35
C TYR A 78 9.07 -2.95 1.18
N VAL A 79 9.16 -3.31 2.46
CA VAL A 79 10.31 -2.94 3.31
C VAL A 79 11.62 -3.50 2.72
N ALA A 80 11.60 -4.75 2.25
CA ALA A 80 12.77 -5.34 1.60
C ALA A 80 13.13 -4.63 0.28
N LEU A 81 12.12 -4.35 -0.56
CA LEU A 81 12.30 -3.58 -1.79
C LEU A 81 12.93 -2.22 -1.50
N ASP A 82 12.35 -1.47 -0.58
CA ASP A 82 12.76 -0.10 -0.27
C ASP A 82 14.17 -0.06 0.35
N ALA A 83 14.50 -1.03 1.20
CA ALA A 83 15.83 -1.18 1.76
C ALA A 83 16.89 -1.47 0.69
N ILE A 84 16.57 -2.30 -0.30
CA ILE A 84 17.52 -2.69 -1.37
C ILE A 84 17.59 -1.59 -2.44
N SER A 85 16.45 -1.26 -3.04
CA SER A 85 16.41 -0.37 -4.21
C SER A 85 16.45 1.11 -3.85
N GLY A 86 15.80 1.49 -2.76
CA GLY A 86 15.78 2.87 -2.31
C GLY A 86 17.05 3.22 -1.52
N ILE A 87 17.28 2.53 -0.42
CA ILE A 87 18.32 2.91 0.54
C ILE A 87 19.71 2.43 0.12
N ALA A 88 19.88 1.11 -0.10
CA ALA A 88 21.20 0.55 -0.39
C ALA A 88 21.75 1.06 -1.74
N ALA A 89 20.92 1.06 -2.78
CA ALA A 89 21.35 1.58 -4.10
C ALA A 89 21.72 3.06 -4.04
N SER A 90 20.96 3.88 -3.32
CA SER A 90 21.26 5.31 -3.14
C SER A 90 22.53 5.56 -2.33
N ALA A 91 22.78 4.76 -1.31
CA ALA A 91 24.02 4.83 -0.53
C ALA A 91 25.25 4.49 -1.40
N ILE A 92 25.14 3.45 -2.24
CA ILE A 92 26.20 3.08 -3.21
C ILE A 92 26.44 4.21 -4.22
N LEU A 93 25.39 4.81 -4.77
CA LEU A 93 25.51 5.94 -5.70
C LEU A 93 26.16 7.16 -5.04
N SER A 94 25.79 7.43 -3.78
CA SER A 94 26.34 8.55 -3.01
C SER A 94 27.83 8.39 -2.69
N ALA A 95 28.36 7.17 -2.69
CA ALA A 95 29.79 6.91 -2.51
C ALA A 95 30.66 7.43 -3.68
N GLY A 96 30.05 7.67 -4.85
CA GLY A 96 30.72 8.30 -6.00
C GLY A 96 31.83 7.48 -6.65
N ALA A 97 31.96 6.20 -6.32
CA ALA A 97 32.97 5.32 -6.92
C ALA A 97 32.65 5.04 -8.40
N PRO A 98 33.67 4.79 -9.25
CA PRO A 98 33.46 4.52 -10.68
C PRO A 98 32.46 3.39 -10.98
N TRP A 99 32.41 2.37 -10.13
CA TRP A 99 31.53 1.21 -10.24
C TRP A 99 30.11 1.41 -9.62
N SER A 100 29.88 2.52 -8.92
CA SER A 100 28.63 2.76 -8.15
C SER A 100 27.38 2.69 -9.01
N LYS A 101 27.39 3.25 -10.22
CA LYS A 101 26.25 3.24 -11.13
C LYS A 101 25.91 1.84 -11.63
N GLU A 102 26.91 1.02 -11.93
CA GLU A 102 26.72 -0.35 -12.38
C GLU A 102 26.17 -1.23 -11.23
N ALA A 103 26.77 -1.14 -10.05
CA ALA A 103 26.32 -1.85 -8.86
C ALA A 103 24.88 -1.48 -8.48
N ALA A 104 24.52 -0.19 -8.50
CA ALA A 104 23.15 0.24 -8.23
C ALA A 104 22.18 -0.34 -9.27
N ARG A 105 22.50 -0.31 -10.57
CA ARG A 105 21.67 -0.91 -11.62
C ARG A 105 21.47 -2.41 -11.41
N ALA A 106 22.52 -3.12 -11.01
CA ALA A 106 22.43 -4.56 -10.73
C ALA A 106 21.48 -4.89 -9.59
N LEU A 107 21.31 -4.01 -8.61
CA LEU A 107 20.32 -4.18 -7.55
C LEU A 107 18.87 -4.07 -8.07
N PHE A 108 18.61 -3.21 -9.07
CA PHE A 108 17.26 -2.96 -9.58
C PHE A 108 16.81 -3.98 -10.64
N ALA A 109 17.58 -4.14 -11.73
CA ALA A 109 17.05 -4.68 -13.00
C ALA A 109 16.93 -6.21 -13.04
N SER A 110 17.82 -6.93 -12.37
CA SER A 110 17.88 -8.40 -12.44
C SER A 110 18.27 -9.05 -11.12
N GLY A 111 18.37 -8.23 -10.10
CA GLY A 111 19.00 -8.60 -8.84
C GLY A 111 18.02 -8.87 -7.70
N PRO A 112 18.53 -8.75 -6.49
CA PRO A 112 17.80 -9.06 -5.25
C PRO A 112 16.49 -8.29 -5.06
N ALA A 113 16.31 -7.12 -5.71
CA ALA A 113 15.10 -6.31 -5.59
C ALA A 113 13.92 -6.83 -6.44
N ALA A 114 14.15 -7.59 -7.50
CA ALA A 114 13.08 -8.04 -8.40
C ALA A 114 12.04 -8.93 -7.70
N PHE A 115 12.50 -9.85 -6.85
CA PHE A 115 11.61 -10.74 -6.11
C PHE A 115 10.74 -9.99 -5.08
N PRO A 116 11.30 -9.20 -4.14
CA PRO A 116 10.48 -8.46 -3.19
C PRO A 116 9.55 -7.44 -3.87
N THR A 117 9.94 -6.82 -4.99
CA THR A 117 9.05 -5.95 -5.78
C THR A 117 7.82 -6.70 -6.25
N THR A 118 8.00 -7.86 -6.88
CA THR A 118 6.90 -8.67 -7.38
C THR A 118 5.99 -9.13 -6.24
N VAL A 119 6.57 -9.61 -5.14
CA VAL A 119 5.82 -10.05 -3.95
C VAL A 119 5.02 -8.88 -3.37
N ALA A 120 5.64 -7.72 -3.18
CA ALA A 120 4.98 -6.55 -2.61
C ALA A 120 3.78 -6.09 -3.45
N VAL A 121 3.97 -5.93 -4.77
CA VAL A 121 2.90 -5.46 -5.66
C VAL A 121 1.74 -6.46 -5.73
N LEU A 122 2.02 -7.75 -5.90
CA LEU A 122 1.00 -8.79 -5.92
C LEU A 122 0.28 -8.90 -4.59
N ALA A 123 1.01 -8.86 -3.48
CA ALA A 123 0.45 -8.94 -2.15
C ALA A 123 -0.46 -7.73 -1.84
N LEU A 124 -0.09 -6.52 -2.23
CA LEU A 124 -0.95 -5.34 -2.07
C LEU A 124 -2.23 -5.49 -2.90
N ARG A 125 -2.13 -5.89 -4.17
CA ARG A 125 -3.31 -6.14 -5.02
C ARG A 125 -4.24 -7.16 -4.39
N VAL A 126 -3.72 -8.33 -4.04
CA VAL A 126 -4.50 -9.42 -3.44
C VAL A 126 -5.13 -8.97 -2.13
N SER A 127 -4.38 -8.28 -1.28
CA SER A 127 -4.86 -7.76 -0.01
C SER A 127 -6.05 -6.82 -0.18
N VAL A 128 -5.93 -5.82 -1.07
CA VAL A 128 -7.00 -4.83 -1.30
C VAL A 128 -8.23 -5.46 -1.97
N LEU A 129 -8.04 -6.36 -2.95
CA LEU A 129 -9.15 -7.08 -3.59
C LEU A 129 -9.90 -7.96 -2.61
N LEU A 130 -9.19 -8.73 -1.78
CA LEU A 130 -9.81 -9.57 -0.76
C LEU A 130 -10.44 -8.74 0.37
N ALA A 131 -9.85 -7.58 0.72
CA ALA A 131 -10.45 -6.65 1.67
C ALA A 131 -11.78 -6.11 1.13
N ALA A 132 -11.83 -5.69 -0.14
CA ALA A 132 -13.08 -5.27 -0.78
C ALA A 132 -14.14 -6.38 -0.77
N LEU A 133 -13.76 -7.62 -1.08
CA LEU A 133 -14.66 -8.78 -1.03
C LEU A 133 -15.15 -9.08 0.40
N ALA A 134 -14.28 -9.01 1.40
CA ALA A 134 -14.64 -9.22 2.81
C ALA A 134 -15.62 -8.15 3.30
N LEU A 135 -15.36 -6.88 2.96
CA LEU A 135 -16.23 -5.75 3.28
C LEU A 135 -17.59 -5.85 2.55
N TYR A 136 -17.59 -6.29 1.29
CA TYR A 136 -18.83 -6.56 0.54
C TYR A 136 -19.70 -7.61 1.26
N ARG A 137 -19.09 -8.74 1.66
CA ARG A 137 -19.77 -9.79 2.42
C ARG A 137 -20.26 -9.33 3.78
N ALA A 138 -19.59 -8.35 4.37
CA ALA A 138 -20.00 -7.68 5.61
C ALA A 138 -21.09 -6.59 5.39
N GLY A 139 -21.65 -6.46 4.18
CA GLY A 139 -22.74 -5.52 3.86
C GLY A 139 -22.30 -4.06 3.75
N ARG A 140 -21.03 -3.80 3.46
CA ARG A 140 -20.55 -2.43 3.26
C ARG A 140 -20.99 -1.87 1.89
N PRO A 141 -21.16 -0.53 1.76
CA PRO A 141 -21.60 0.10 0.51
C PRO A 141 -20.70 -0.26 -0.68
N LEU A 142 -21.28 -0.48 -1.85
CA LEU A 142 -20.56 -0.94 -3.03
C LEU A 142 -19.59 0.12 -3.60
N ALA A 143 -19.98 1.41 -3.60
CA ALA A 143 -19.20 2.46 -4.25
C ALA A 143 -17.74 2.57 -3.76
N PRO A 144 -17.44 2.64 -2.44
CA PRO A 144 -16.04 2.65 -1.97
C PRO A 144 -15.33 1.33 -2.26
N LEU A 145 -16.03 0.19 -2.36
CA LEU A 145 -15.42 -1.10 -2.68
C LEU A 145 -15.00 -1.16 -4.15
N VAL A 146 -15.79 -0.60 -5.07
CA VAL A 146 -15.42 -0.45 -6.48
C VAL A 146 -14.18 0.43 -6.60
N LEU A 147 -14.09 1.50 -5.83
CA LEU A 147 -12.89 2.36 -5.81
C LEU A 147 -11.66 1.60 -5.29
N LEU A 148 -11.77 0.78 -4.23
CA LEU A 148 -10.67 -0.07 -3.77
C LEU A 148 -10.22 -1.06 -4.85
N VAL A 149 -11.15 -1.71 -5.55
CA VAL A 149 -10.84 -2.63 -6.64
C VAL A 149 -10.13 -1.89 -7.78
N ALA A 150 -10.63 -0.73 -8.19
CA ALA A 150 -10.03 0.07 -9.24
C ALA A 150 -8.58 0.47 -8.89
N THR A 151 -8.33 0.92 -7.66
CA THR A 151 -6.98 1.27 -7.20
C THR A 151 -6.04 0.07 -7.18
N ALA A 152 -6.51 -1.10 -6.73
CA ALA A 152 -5.72 -2.33 -6.73
C ALA A 152 -5.34 -2.77 -8.15
N LEU A 153 -6.25 -2.67 -9.11
CA LEU A 153 -6.00 -3.03 -10.51
C LEU A 153 -5.08 -2.04 -11.22
N TRP A 154 -5.10 -0.76 -10.81
CA TRP A 154 -4.24 0.28 -11.37
C TRP A 154 -2.78 0.16 -10.93
N LEU A 155 -2.53 -0.45 -9.77
CA LEU A 155 -1.20 -0.65 -9.23
C LEU A 155 -0.36 -1.54 -10.16
N ASN A 156 0.90 -1.18 -10.37
CA ASN A 156 1.90 -2.03 -11.03
C ASN A 156 3.27 -1.86 -10.32
N ASN A 157 4.33 -2.39 -10.93
CA ASN A 157 5.69 -2.31 -10.36
C ASN A 157 6.24 -0.87 -10.33
N ASP A 158 5.72 0.02 -11.18
CA ASP A 158 6.01 1.45 -11.14
C ASP A 158 4.94 2.14 -10.28
N HIS A 159 5.26 2.38 -9.02
CA HIS A 159 4.37 2.98 -8.02
C HIS A 159 4.59 4.49 -7.85
N GLY A 160 5.59 5.07 -8.52
CA GLY A 160 5.85 6.50 -8.49
C GLY A 160 4.85 7.34 -9.30
N GLY A 161 4.93 8.66 -9.14
CA GLY A 161 4.19 9.63 -9.92
C GLY A 161 2.67 9.48 -9.83
N LEU A 162 2.00 9.74 -10.96
CA LEU A 162 0.54 9.74 -11.05
C LEU A 162 -0.09 8.40 -10.61
N ARG A 163 0.59 7.29 -10.85
CA ARG A 163 0.08 5.97 -10.45
C ARG A 163 -0.02 5.83 -8.93
N GLY A 164 1.04 6.19 -8.21
CA GLY A 164 1.01 6.20 -6.75
C GLY A 164 -0.03 7.16 -6.20
N VAL A 165 -0.16 8.36 -6.81
CA VAL A 165 -1.20 9.34 -6.45
C VAL A 165 -2.61 8.73 -6.58
N VAL A 166 -2.91 8.06 -7.69
CA VAL A 166 -4.22 7.42 -7.93
C VAL A 166 -4.46 6.28 -6.95
N VAL A 167 -3.45 5.43 -6.72
CA VAL A 167 -3.58 4.26 -5.81
C VAL A 167 -3.80 4.71 -4.37
N PHE A 168 -2.92 5.54 -3.83
CA PHE A 168 -3.01 5.95 -2.42
C PHE A 168 -4.13 6.97 -2.19
N GLY A 169 -4.36 7.89 -3.13
CA GLY A 169 -5.49 8.81 -3.09
C GLY A 169 -6.85 8.10 -3.17
N GLY A 170 -6.98 7.15 -4.08
CA GLY A 170 -8.19 6.33 -4.21
C GLY A 170 -8.44 5.46 -2.98
N PHE A 171 -7.39 4.87 -2.39
CA PHE A 171 -7.50 4.14 -1.12
C PHE A 171 -7.96 5.07 0.01
N ALA A 172 -7.37 6.28 0.14
CA ALA A 172 -7.76 7.25 1.15
C ALA A 172 -9.24 7.66 1.01
N LEU A 173 -9.70 7.92 -0.21
CA LEU A 173 -11.09 8.27 -0.50
C LEU A 173 -12.05 7.12 -0.15
N ALA A 174 -11.72 5.89 -0.52
CA ALA A 174 -12.52 4.72 -0.18
C ALA A 174 -12.59 4.50 1.33
N ALA A 175 -11.46 4.61 2.02
CA ALA A 175 -11.38 4.48 3.47
C ALA A 175 -12.17 5.60 4.18
N ALA A 176 -12.07 6.84 3.71
CA ALA A 176 -12.85 7.96 4.23
C ALA A 176 -14.35 7.70 4.05
N TRP A 177 -14.77 7.24 2.89
CA TRP A 177 -16.18 6.92 2.65
C TRP A 177 -16.67 5.84 3.63
N LEU A 178 -15.93 4.75 3.79
CA LEU A 178 -16.30 3.66 4.71
C LEU A 178 -16.31 4.09 6.18
N GLU A 179 -15.47 5.05 6.56
CA GLU A 179 -15.36 5.55 7.94
C GLU A 179 -16.44 6.58 8.29
N PHE A 180 -16.79 7.48 7.34
CA PHE A 180 -17.70 8.59 7.60
C PHE A 180 -19.13 8.35 7.13
N PHE A 181 -19.34 7.40 6.20
CA PHE A 181 -20.67 7.07 5.67
C PHE A 181 -20.96 5.57 5.89
N PRO A 182 -21.23 5.16 7.13
CA PRO A 182 -21.58 3.78 7.44
C PRO A 182 -22.87 3.37 6.72
N ALA A 183 -22.96 2.10 6.34
CA ALA A 183 -24.16 1.57 5.69
C ALA A 183 -25.41 1.86 6.54
N SER A 184 -26.49 2.30 5.87
CA SER A 184 -27.78 2.52 6.53
C SER A 184 -28.28 1.20 7.15
N PRO A 185 -28.91 1.23 8.34
CA PRO A 185 -29.43 0.03 9.04
C PRO A 185 -30.38 -0.83 8.19
N ARG A 186 -30.99 -0.26 7.16
CA ARG A 186 -31.91 -0.96 6.23
C ARG A 186 -31.26 -2.04 5.37
N GLN A 187 -29.94 -2.07 5.25
CA GLN A 187 -29.22 -3.11 4.49
C GLN A 187 -28.81 -4.32 5.35
N GLN A 188 -28.99 -4.22 6.65
CA GLN A 188 -28.87 -5.36 7.55
C GLN A 188 -30.23 -6.08 7.54
N GLY A 189 -30.39 -7.05 6.63
CA GLY A 189 -31.58 -7.93 6.63
C GLY A 189 -31.86 -8.49 8.01
N PRO A 190 -33.12 -8.93 8.28
CA PRO A 190 -33.49 -9.45 9.57
C PRO A 190 -32.49 -10.52 10.01
N ARG A 191 -31.87 -10.32 11.17
CA ARG A 191 -31.03 -11.35 11.79
C ARG A 191 -31.95 -12.58 11.93
N ALA A 192 -31.62 -13.64 11.20
CA ALA A 192 -32.29 -14.92 11.39
C ALA A 192 -32.16 -15.27 12.88
N THR A 193 -33.24 -15.10 13.61
CA THR A 193 -33.36 -15.62 14.97
C THR A 193 -33.36 -17.14 14.82
N HIS A 194 -32.23 -17.78 15.09
CA HIS A 194 -32.22 -19.23 15.24
C HIS A 194 -33.10 -19.57 16.43
N PRO A 195 -34.17 -20.37 16.25
CA PRO A 195 -34.91 -20.92 17.38
C PRO A 195 -33.99 -21.82 18.19
N ALA A 196 -34.04 -21.67 19.51
CA ALA A 196 -33.32 -22.48 20.48
C ALA A 196 -33.80 -23.95 20.47
#